data_629c5febb47c4123dd8c0f57d0d7993b
#
_entry.id   629c5febb47c4123dd8c0f57d0d7993b
#
_cell.length_a   1.000
_cell.length_b   1.000
_cell.length_c   1.000
_cell.angle_alpha   90.00
_cell.angle_beta   90.00
_cell.angle_gamma   90.00
#
_symmetry.space_group_name_H-M   'P 1'
#
loop_
_entity.id
_entity.type
_entity.pdbx_description
1 polymer ?
#
loop_
_entity_poly.entity_id
_entity_poly.type
_entity_poly.pdbx_seq_one_letter_code
_entity_poly.pdbx_strand_id
1 'polypeptide(L)'
;MCIRDSHKDAEAKGVRIINACGFDSAPSDLGVFYAVNKVVGEVESVHCFQAWKGESSGGTMETMFSSVDAKLTKGGLGKFSLNPENTVSVHQKKMTNDKIKIKKIPHIGGWTGPFIMALPNTRVVRRSAALSKKIGKYYGENFVYSEGAYYSNKGAARKVSIMTLVLGLMIFSPLRKFLRPFFRKPGEGPSQEAMDSGFFKSRFLVKTQDGVQAFSMSASGDPGYKMTSRMACESALCLSVEDLETLPGGKNFGGLLTPSIGLGNVLIKRLEKIGVSFKEIEL
;
A
#
# COMPACT_ATOMS: atom_id res chain seq x y z
N MET A 1 -16.90 12.35 5.06
CA MET A 1 -16.47 12.88 3.74
C MET A 1 -16.59 11.73 2.74
N CYS A 2 -17.39 11.88 1.71
CA CYS A 2 -17.50 10.87 0.66
C CYS A 2 -16.34 11.08 -0.34
N ILE A 3 -15.47 10.07 -0.49
CA ILE A 3 -14.33 10.13 -1.44
C ILE A 3 -14.80 10.48 -2.87
N ARG A 4 -16.00 10.05 -3.25
CA ARG A 4 -16.55 10.28 -4.59
C ARG A 4 -16.89 11.74 -4.84
N ASP A 5 -17.54 12.40 -3.89
CA ASP A 5 -17.97 13.79 -4.05
C ASP A 5 -16.76 14.71 -4.05
N SER A 6 -15.86 14.55 -3.06
CA SER A 6 -14.63 15.33 -2.99
C SER A 6 -13.69 15.09 -4.18
N HIS A 7 -13.73 13.90 -4.81
CA HIS A 7 -12.93 13.63 -6.01
C HIS A 7 -13.38 14.49 -7.19
N LYS A 8 -14.68 14.56 -7.46
CA LYS A 8 -15.23 15.35 -8.57
C LYS A 8 -14.96 16.85 -8.40
N ASP A 9 -15.16 17.35 -7.18
CA ASP A 9 -14.91 18.78 -6.88
C ASP A 9 -13.45 19.14 -7.03
N ALA A 10 -12.53 18.30 -6.53
CA ALA A 10 -11.10 18.50 -6.64
C ALA A 10 -10.63 18.36 -8.11
N GLU A 11 -11.18 17.40 -8.86
CA GLU A 11 -10.89 17.20 -10.27
C GLU A 11 -11.31 18.43 -11.11
N ALA A 12 -12.54 18.94 -10.89
CA ALA A 12 -13.06 20.10 -11.60
C ALA A 12 -12.25 21.39 -11.34
N LYS A 13 -11.60 21.48 -10.16
CA LYS A 13 -10.78 22.63 -9.77
C LYS A 13 -9.28 22.45 -10.02
N GLY A 14 -8.85 21.32 -10.59
CA GLY A 14 -7.43 21.00 -10.77
C GLY A 14 -6.66 20.86 -9.44
N VAL A 15 -7.35 20.59 -8.32
CA VAL A 15 -6.73 20.48 -7.00
C VAL A 15 -6.34 19.03 -6.72
N ARG A 16 -5.08 18.80 -6.33
CA ARG A 16 -4.59 17.46 -5.92
C ARG A 16 -4.79 17.25 -4.43
N ILE A 17 -5.54 16.23 -4.07
CA ILE A 17 -5.68 15.75 -2.69
C ILE A 17 -5.13 14.32 -2.66
N ILE A 18 -4.01 14.12 -1.97
CA ILE A 18 -3.29 12.84 -1.99
C ILE A 18 -3.31 12.23 -0.60
N ASN A 19 -3.89 11.04 -0.50
CA ASN A 19 -3.98 10.27 0.73
C ASN A 19 -3.02 9.08 0.71
N ALA A 20 -2.84 8.43 1.87
CA ALA A 20 -2.05 7.20 2.00
C ALA A 20 -0.57 7.38 1.63
N CYS A 21 0.02 8.54 1.98
CA CYS A 21 1.41 8.89 1.67
C CYS A 21 2.45 8.27 2.64
N GLY A 22 2.01 7.60 3.70
CA GLY A 22 2.87 6.87 4.63
C GLY A 22 3.11 5.41 4.23
N PHE A 23 3.79 4.67 5.09
CA PHE A 23 4.07 3.25 4.88
C PHE A 23 2.80 2.41 4.68
N ASP A 24 1.67 2.87 5.16
CA ASP A 24 0.40 2.13 5.04
C ASP A 24 0.15 1.67 3.61
N SER A 25 0.31 2.55 2.62
CA SER A 25 0.05 2.17 1.21
C SER A 25 1.09 2.69 0.21
N ALA A 26 1.89 3.71 0.56
CA ALA A 26 2.84 4.30 -0.39
C ALA A 26 3.85 3.30 -0.97
N PRO A 27 4.44 2.35 -0.19
CA PRO A 27 5.33 1.34 -0.76
C PRO A 27 4.65 0.41 -1.74
N SER A 28 3.42 -0.01 -1.45
CA SER A 28 2.66 -0.88 -2.34
C SER A 28 2.27 -0.15 -3.63
N ASP A 29 1.83 1.08 -3.51
CA ASP A 29 1.36 1.90 -4.64
C ASP A 29 2.52 2.35 -5.56
N LEU A 30 3.56 2.94 -4.98
CA LEU A 30 4.73 3.39 -5.73
C LEU A 30 5.57 2.22 -6.28
N GLY A 31 5.67 1.12 -5.53
CA GLY A 31 6.39 -0.06 -5.99
C GLY A 31 5.71 -0.73 -7.18
N VAL A 32 4.37 -0.82 -7.19
CA VAL A 32 3.62 -1.28 -8.37
C VAL A 32 3.78 -0.31 -9.53
N PHE A 33 3.67 1.00 -9.29
CA PHE A 33 3.86 2.02 -10.32
C PHE A 33 5.25 1.93 -10.94
N TYR A 34 6.30 1.79 -10.12
CA TYR A 34 7.67 1.59 -10.59
C TYR A 34 7.79 0.34 -11.46
N ALA A 35 7.28 -0.79 -10.99
CA ALA A 35 7.36 -2.07 -11.68
C ALA A 35 6.62 -2.03 -13.03
N VAL A 36 5.38 -1.54 -13.05
CA VAL A 36 4.57 -1.43 -14.29
C VAL A 36 5.23 -0.51 -15.32
N ASN A 37 5.94 0.53 -14.90
CA ASN A 37 6.67 1.42 -15.82
C ASN A 37 7.98 0.83 -16.36
N LYS A 38 8.45 -0.29 -15.80
CA LYS A 38 9.71 -0.96 -16.22
C LYS A 38 9.46 -2.17 -17.09
N VAL A 39 8.36 -2.90 -16.90
CA VAL A 39 8.05 -4.08 -17.70
C VAL A 39 7.65 -3.70 -19.13
N VAL A 40 7.98 -4.58 -20.07
CA VAL A 40 7.49 -4.52 -21.44
C VAL A 40 6.26 -5.42 -21.55
N GLY A 41 5.25 -4.97 -22.27
CA GLY A 41 4.00 -5.70 -22.46
C GLY A 41 2.90 -5.36 -21.44
N GLU A 42 1.74 -5.94 -21.64
CA GLU A 42 0.55 -5.72 -20.78
C GLU A 42 0.68 -6.51 -19.49
N VAL A 43 0.48 -5.83 -18.37
CA VAL A 43 0.54 -6.45 -17.04
C VAL A 43 -0.77 -7.17 -16.74
N GLU A 44 -0.70 -8.48 -16.54
CA GLU A 44 -1.84 -9.30 -16.11
C GLU A 44 -2.07 -9.21 -14.60
N SER A 45 -0.99 -9.36 -13.83
CA SER A 45 -1.09 -9.32 -12.37
C SER A 45 0.20 -8.89 -11.70
N VAL A 46 0.05 -8.28 -10.52
CA VAL A 46 1.16 -8.02 -9.60
C VAL A 46 0.84 -8.62 -8.24
N HIS A 47 1.78 -9.40 -7.72
CA HIS A 47 1.74 -9.96 -6.37
C HIS A 47 2.83 -9.32 -5.52
N CYS A 48 2.43 -8.61 -4.46
CA CYS A 48 3.37 -8.00 -3.52
C CYS A 48 3.56 -8.87 -2.27
N PHE A 49 4.80 -8.96 -1.82
CA PHE A 49 5.20 -9.70 -0.61
C PHE A 49 5.99 -8.77 0.31
N GLN A 50 5.38 -8.44 1.45
CA GLN A 50 5.91 -7.50 2.41
C GLN A 50 6.74 -8.19 3.49
N ALA A 51 7.97 -7.74 3.67
CA ALA A 51 8.81 -8.07 4.82
C ALA A 51 9.16 -6.78 5.56
N TRP A 52 9.05 -6.78 6.88
CA TRP A 52 9.37 -5.60 7.68
C TRP A 52 9.83 -5.98 9.08
N LYS A 53 10.54 -5.07 9.71
CA LYS A 53 10.84 -5.04 11.13
C LYS A 53 10.54 -3.64 11.64
N GLY A 54 9.65 -3.54 12.59
CA GLY A 54 9.22 -2.27 13.17
C GLY A 54 8.06 -2.49 14.13
N GLU A 55 7.69 -1.44 14.82
CA GLU A 55 6.64 -1.46 15.82
C GLU A 55 5.50 -0.49 15.45
N SER A 56 4.28 -0.81 15.87
CA SER A 56 3.14 0.07 15.65
C SER A 56 3.17 1.27 16.59
N SER A 57 2.80 2.43 16.09
CA SER A 57 2.56 3.63 16.91
C SER A 57 1.26 3.50 17.71
N GLY A 58 1.15 4.22 18.82
CA GLY A 58 -0.09 4.31 19.56
C GLY A 58 -1.24 4.89 18.72
N GLY A 59 -0.96 5.80 17.80
CA GLY A 59 -1.94 6.31 16.84
C GLY A 59 -2.51 5.25 15.92
N THR A 60 -1.68 4.33 15.42
CA THR A 60 -2.13 3.18 14.61
C THR A 60 -3.06 2.28 15.40
N MET A 61 -2.70 1.94 16.63
CA MET A 61 -3.53 1.10 17.51
C MET A 61 -4.86 1.79 17.82
N GLU A 62 -4.84 3.08 18.15
CA GLU A 62 -6.04 3.86 18.40
C GLU A 62 -6.96 3.92 17.17
N THR A 63 -6.42 4.12 15.99
CA THR A 63 -7.18 4.09 14.73
C THR A 63 -7.87 2.75 14.52
N MET A 64 -7.20 1.63 14.82
CA MET A 64 -7.80 0.29 14.73
C MET A 64 -9.00 0.15 15.70
N PHE A 65 -8.83 0.52 16.97
CA PHE A 65 -9.91 0.44 17.96
C PHE A 65 -11.08 1.37 17.61
N SER A 66 -10.78 2.61 17.27
CA SER A 66 -11.81 3.62 16.92
C SER A 66 -12.59 3.24 15.67
N SER A 67 -11.94 2.61 14.66
CA SER A 67 -12.61 2.12 13.46
C SER A 67 -13.62 1.01 13.77
N VAL A 68 -13.30 0.13 14.72
CA VAL A 68 -14.23 -0.91 15.19
C VAL A 68 -15.36 -0.29 16.02
N ASP A 69 -15.06 0.63 16.93
CA ASP A 69 -16.04 1.31 17.78
C ASP A 69 -17.04 2.14 16.95
N ALA A 70 -16.57 2.83 15.92
CA ALA A 70 -17.41 3.60 14.99
C ALA A 70 -18.17 2.70 14.00
N LYS A 71 -18.05 1.37 14.11
CA LYS A 71 -18.69 0.41 13.20
C LYS A 71 -18.34 0.61 11.70
N LEU A 72 -17.23 1.30 11.41
CA LEU A 72 -16.79 1.55 10.05
C LEU A 72 -16.44 0.24 9.30
N THR A 73 -16.21 -0.84 10.05
CA THR A 73 -15.96 -2.18 9.54
C THR A 73 -17.24 -2.98 9.26
N LYS A 74 -18.42 -2.49 9.69
CA LYS A 74 -19.71 -3.14 9.40
C LYS A 74 -20.07 -2.91 7.93
N GLY A 75 -20.04 -3.96 7.17
CA GLY A 75 -20.31 -3.91 5.73
C GLY A 75 -19.09 -4.21 4.87
N GLY A 76 -17.90 -4.27 5.48
CA GLY A 76 -16.63 -4.55 4.83
C GLY A 76 -16.22 -3.48 3.81
N LEU A 77 -14.94 -3.23 3.68
CA LEU A 77 -14.43 -2.48 2.53
C LEU A 77 -14.51 -3.39 1.30
N GLY A 78 -15.43 -3.13 0.40
CA GLY A 78 -15.52 -3.84 -0.88
C GLY A 78 -14.17 -3.85 -1.60
N LYS A 79 -13.90 -4.88 -2.39
CA LYS A 79 -12.60 -5.05 -3.08
C LYS A 79 -12.18 -3.84 -3.92
N PHE A 80 -13.15 -3.06 -4.40
CA PHE A 80 -12.96 -1.90 -5.27
C PHE A 80 -13.66 -0.64 -4.73
N SER A 81 -13.81 -0.54 -3.40
CA SER A 81 -14.56 0.55 -2.75
C SER A 81 -14.00 1.95 -3.02
N LEU A 82 -12.70 2.05 -3.32
CA LEU A 82 -12.04 3.32 -3.65
C LEU A 82 -12.00 3.62 -5.15
N ASN A 83 -12.39 2.68 -6.01
CA ASN A 83 -12.37 2.89 -7.45
C ASN A 83 -13.47 3.86 -7.90
N PRO A 84 -13.23 4.67 -8.93
CA PRO A 84 -14.29 5.39 -9.63
C PRO A 84 -15.33 4.41 -10.18
N GLU A 85 -16.56 4.89 -10.36
CA GLU A 85 -17.64 4.08 -10.93
C GLU A 85 -17.29 3.61 -12.34
N ASN A 86 -17.76 2.43 -12.71
CA ASN A 86 -17.59 1.83 -14.04
C ASN A 86 -16.14 1.62 -14.52
N THR A 87 -15.16 1.59 -13.58
CA THR A 87 -13.74 1.37 -13.92
C THR A 87 -13.25 -0.06 -13.68
N VAL A 88 -14.12 -0.96 -13.24
CA VAL A 88 -13.75 -2.34 -12.87
C VAL A 88 -14.33 -3.33 -13.85
N SER A 89 -13.47 -4.08 -14.54
CA SER A 89 -13.87 -5.11 -15.50
C SER A 89 -14.51 -6.34 -14.83
N VAL A 90 -15.27 -7.12 -15.60
CA VAL A 90 -15.81 -8.41 -15.13
C VAL A 90 -14.67 -9.37 -14.75
N HIS A 91 -13.59 -9.38 -15.53
CA HIS A 91 -12.39 -10.18 -15.24
C HIS A 91 -11.78 -9.79 -13.89
N GLN A 92 -11.55 -8.51 -13.63
CA GLN A 92 -11.02 -8.03 -12.35
C GLN A 92 -11.89 -8.44 -11.16
N LYS A 93 -13.22 -8.33 -11.27
CA LYS A 93 -14.16 -8.77 -10.22
C LYS A 93 -14.01 -10.26 -9.90
N LYS A 94 -13.88 -11.10 -10.93
CA LYS A 94 -13.74 -12.56 -10.81
C LYS A 94 -12.38 -12.97 -10.27
N MET A 95 -11.29 -12.42 -10.79
CA MET A 95 -9.92 -12.85 -10.50
C MET A 95 -9.36 -12.24 -9.20
N THR A 96 -9.89 -11.10 -8.75
CA THR A 96 -9.40 -10.46 -7.54
C THR A 96 -9.77 -11.25 -6.29
N ASN A 97 -8.75 -11.62 -5.51
CA ASN A 97 -8.93 -12.31 -4.24
C ASN A 97 -8.01 -11.70 -3.16
N ASP A 98 -8.62 -11.22 -2.08
CA ASP A 98 -7.90 -10.63 -0.94
C ASP A 98 -7.47 -11.68 0.11
N LYS A 99 -7.96 -12.92 -0.03
CA LYS A 99 -7.61 -14.01 0.90
C LYS A 99 -6.29 -14.64 0.47
N ILE A 100 -5.23 -14.31 1.18
CA ILE A 100 -3.92 -14.92 0.94
C ILE A 100 -3.78 -16.17 1.80
N LYS A 101 -3.62 -17.31 1.13
CA LYS A 101 -3.32 -18.59 1.78
C LYS A 101 -1.81 -18.70 2.03
N ILE A 102 -1.44 -19.44 3.08
CA ILE A 102 -0.03 -19.77 3.33
C ILE A 102 0.45 -20.74 2.23
N LYS A 103 1.36 -20.26 1.40
CA LYS A 103 1.94 -21.02 0.28
C LYS A 103 3.38 -20.62 0.02
N LYS A 104 4.16 -21.48 -0.63
CA LYS A 104 5.50 -21.16 -1.13
C LYS A 104 5.39 -20.08 -2.23
N ILE A 105 6.30 -19.12 -2.21
CA ILE A 105 6.35 -18.07 -3.24
C ILE A 105 7.22 -18.60 -4.39
N PRO A 106 6.68 -18.63 -5.62
CA PRO A 106 7.48 -19.01 -6.78
C PRO A 106 8.57 -17.96 -7.06
N HIS A 107 9.62 -18.35 -7.73
CA HIS A 107 10.71 -17.51 -8.24
C HIS A 107 11.61 -16.88 -7.17
N ILE A 108 11.08 -16.22 -6.16
CA ILE A 108 11.87 -15.50 -5.13
C ILE A 108 12.05 -16.29 -3.83
N GLY A 109 11.49 -17.49 -3.73
CA GLY A 109 11.59 -18.33 -2.55
C GLY A 109 10.80 -17.80 -1.33
N GLY A 110 10.88 -18.54 -0.21
CA GLY A 110 10.12 -18.20 1.00
C GLY A 110 8.65 -18.57 0.94
N TRP A 111 7.88 -18.05 1.87
CA TRP A 111 6.46 -18.34 2.07
C TRP A 111 5.67 -17.04 2.19
N THR A 112 4.45 -17.04 1.69
CA THR A 112 3.50 -15.95 1.92
C THR A 112 2.41 -16.36 2.91
N GLY A 113 1.80 -15.36 3.53
CA GLY A 113 0.64 -15.50 4.39
C GLY A 113 -0.13 -14.17 4.51
N PRO A 114 -1.18 -14.13 5.33
CA PRO A 114 -1.96 -12.92 5.54
C PRO A 114 -1.11 -11.74 5.99
N PHE A 115 -1.44 -10.56 5.48
CA PHE A 115 -0.86 -9.28 5.85
C PHE A 115 -1.97 -8.30 6.24
N ILE A 116 -1.90 -7.74 7.45
CA ILE A 116 -2.98 -6.94 8.01
C ILE A 116 -3.25 -5.68 7.17
N MET A 117 -2.18 -5.06 6.63
CA MET A 117 -2.28 -3.86 5.80
C MET A 117 -2.68 -4.13 4.35
N ALA A 118 -2.77 -5.39 3.92
CA ALA A 118 -3.21 -5.74 2.58
C ALA A 118 -4.63 -5.21 2.28
N LEU A 119 -5.48 -5.09 3.31
CA LEU A 119 -6.84 -4.59 3.14
C LEU A 119 -6.88 -3.15 2.61
N PRO A 120 -6.29 -2.13 3.26
CA PRO A 120 -6.22 -0.78 2.70
C PRO A 120 -5.35 -0.70 1.44
N ASN A 121 -4.17 -1.34 1.45
CA ASN A 121 -3.20 -1.23 0.37
C ASN A 121 -3.74 -1.69 -0.98
N THR A 122 -4.43 -2.83 -1.00
CA THR A 122 -5.01 -3.36 -2.24
C THR A 122 -6.06 -2.42 -2.84
N ARG A 123 -6.80 -1.67 -2.02
CA ARG A 123 -7.78 -0.67 -2.49
C ARG A 123 -7.08 0.54 -3.10
N VAL A 124 -6.01 1.00 -2.48
CA VAL A 124 -5.20 2.13 -2.99
C VAL A 124 -4.58 1.76 -4.34
N VAL A 125 -3.90 0.62 -4.45
CA VAL A 125 -3.28 0.17 -5.72
C VAL A 125 -4.32 -0.04 -6.83
N ARG A 126 -5.47 -0.63 -6.52
CA ARG A 126 -6.56 -0.81 -7.50
C ARG A 126 -7.16 0.53 -7.95
N ARG A 127 -7.24 1.52 -7.05
CA ARG A 127 -7.61 2.89 -7.41
C ARG A 127 -6.57 3.50 -8.35
N SER A 128 -5.29 3.31 -8.09
CA SER A 128 -4.21 3.77 -8.96
C SER A 128 -4.33 3.16 -10.35
N ALA A 129 -4.55 1.86 -10.44
CA ALA A 129 -4.77 1.18 -11.72
C ALA A 129 -5.98 1.77 -12.48
N ALA A 130 -7.09 2.06 -11.78
CA ALA A 130 -8.28 2.66 -12.38
C ALA A 130 -8.05 4.09 -12.89
N LEU A 131 -7.18 4.86 -12.24
CA LEU A 131 -6.86 6.25 -12.61
C LEU A 131 -5.68 6.36 -13.57
N SER A 132 -4.90 5.31 -13.77
CA SER A 132 -3.62 5.32 -14.50
C SER A 132 -3.75 5.78 -15.96
N LYS A 133 -4.87 5.48 -16.63
CA LYS A 133 -5.15 5.96 -17.99
C LYS A 133 -5.14 7.49 -18.09
N LYS A 134 -5.61 8.19 -17.04
CA LYS A 134 -5.69 9.66 -17.02
C LYS A 134 -4.32 10.35 -17.03
N ILE A 135 -3.27 9.62 -16.64
CA ILE A 135 -1.89 10.14 -16.62
C ILE A 135 -1.02 9.51 -17.72
N GLY A 136 -1.62 8.85 -18.72
CA GLY A 136 -0.89 8.19 -19.80
C GLY A 136 -0.07 6.96 -19.36
N LYS A 137 -0.37 6.37 -18.20
CA LYS A 137 0.31 5.21 -17.61
C LYS A 137 -0.69 4.10 -17.33
N TYR A 138 -0.87 3.23 -18.30
CA TYR A 138 -1.88 2.18 -18.22
C TYR A 138 -1.32 0.91 -17.59
N TYR A 139 -1.98 0.41 -16.53
CA TYR A 139 -1.57 -0.82 -15.83
C TYR A 139 -2.05 -2.11 -16.54
N GLY A 140 -2.97 -2.00 -17.48
CA GLY A 140 -3.63 -3.12 -18.15
C GLY A 140 -5.11 -3.19 -17.84
N GLU A 141 -5.93 -3.60 -18.82
CA GLU A 141 -7.39 -3.67 -18.66
C GLU A 141 -7.82 -4.70 -17.63
N ASN A 142 -7.10 -5.80 -17.58
CA ASN A 142 -7.36 -6.93 -16.71
C ASN A 142 -6.43 -6.99 -15.48
N PHE A 143 -5.76 -5.89 -15.18
CA PHE A 143 -4.81 -5.80 -14.07
C PHE A 143 -5.39 -6.30 -12.75
N VAL A 144 -4.71 -7.26 -12.14
CA VAL A 144 -5.06 -7.84 -10.83
C VAL A 144 -3.92 -7.61 -9.85
N TYR A 145 -4.27 -7.15 -8.64
CA TYR A 145 -3.31 -6.94 -7.56
C TYR A 145 -3.67 -7.73 -6.31
N SER A 146 -2.68 -8.37 -5.72
CA SER A 146 -2.78 -9.01 -4.41
C SER A 146 -1.53 -8.77 -3.57
N GLU A 147 -1.69 -8.81 -2.24
CA GLU A 147 -0.63 -8.51 -1.30
C GLU A 147 -0.66 -9.45 -0.12
N GLY A 148 0.52 -9.94 0.29
CA GLY A 148 0.70 -10.79 1.46
C GLY A 148 2.01 -10.49 2.20
N ALA A 149 2.16 -11.05 3.39
CA ALA A 149 3.41 -10.98 4.13
C ALA A 149 4.40 -12.03 3.62
N TYR A 150 5.69 -11.72 3.66
CA TYR A 150 6.79 -12.64 3.36
C TYR A 150 7.33 -13.29 4.62
N TYR A 151 7.58 -14.58 4.56
CA TYR A 151 8.18 -15.36 5.64
C TYR A 151 9.28 -16.27 5.08
N SER A 152 10.36 -16.46 5.86
CA SER A 152 11.48 -17.33 5.49
C SER A 152 11.06 -18.81 5.42
N ASN A 153 10.13 -19.24 6.27
CA ASN A 153 9.68 -20.62 6.33
C ASN A 153 8.18 -20.73 6.68
N LYS A 154 7.63 -21.92 6.45
CA LYS A 154 6.21 -22.24 6.67
C LYS A 154 5.78 -22.13 8.13
N GLY A 155 6.69 -22.48 9.06
CA GLY A 155 6.42 -22.41 10.49
C GLY A 155 6.21 -20.97 10.94
N ALA A 156 7.10 -20.05 10.52
CA ALA A 156 6.96 -18.62 10.77
C ALA A 156 5.65 -18.07 10.19
N ALA A 157 5.32 -18.42 8.93
CA ALA A 157 4.07 -18.01 8.31
C ALA A 157 2.84 -18.46 9.12
N ARG A 158 2.83 -19.71 9.59
CA ARG A 158 1.72 -20.25 10.43
C ARG A 158 1.63 -19.52 11.76
N LYS A 159 2.76 -19.39 12.48
CA LYS A 159 2.81 -18.75 13.80
C LYS A 159 2.27 -17.34 13.74
N VAL A 160 2.79 -16.51 12.81
CA VAL A 160 2.36 -15.11 12.69
C VAL A 160 0.91 -15.01 12.22
N SER A 161 0.45 -15.89 11.31
CA SER A 161 -0.95 -15.90 10.87
C SER A 161 -1.92 -16.21 12.02
N ILE A 162 -1.57 -17.16 12.90
CA ILE A 162 -2.37 -17.47 14.09
C ILE A 162 -2.37 -16.27 15.05
N MET A 163 -1.20 -15.67 15.31
CA MET A 163 -1.12 -14.49 16.17
C MET A 163 -1.97 -13.33 15.62
N THR A 164 -1.92 -13.07 14.32
CA THR A 164 -2.73 -12.03 13.66
C THR A 164 -4.23 -12.33 13.78
N LEU A 165 -4.62 -13.59 13.61
CA LEU A 165 -6.01 -14.01 13.78
C LEU A 165 -6.49 -13.81 15.24
N VAL A 166 -5.69 -14.24 16.22
CA VAL A 166 -6.01 -14.07 17.65
C VAL A 166 -6.13 -12.58 17.98
N LEU A 167 -5.15 -11.75 17.57
CA LEU A 167 -5.20 -10.32 17.77
C LEU A 167 -6.44 -9.70 17.12
N GLY A 168 -6.76 -10.10 15.89
CA GLY A 168 -7.99 -9.67 15.21
C GLY A 168 -9.24 -10.02 16.02
N LEU A 169 -9.38 -11.28 16.45
CA LEU A 169 -10.51 -11.71 17.27
C LEU A 169 -10.61 -10.90 18.57
N MET A 170 -9.50 -10.59 19.22
CA MET A 170 -9.47 -9.77 20.43
C MET A 170 -9.94 -8.34 20.15
N ILE A 171 -9.44 -7.70 19.08
CA ILE A 171 -9.81 -6.32 18.71
C ILE A 171 -11.29 -6.23 18.29
N PHE A 172 -11.82 -7.22 17.58
CA PHE A 172 -13.23 -7.24 17.15
C PHE A 172 -14.19 -7.72 18.22
N SER A 173 -13.70 -8.30 19.33
CA SER A 173 -14.53 -8.75 20.46
C SER A 173 -14.84 -7.62 21.45
N PRO A 174 -15.82 -7.80 22.34
CA PRO A 174 -16.04 -6.89 23.49
C PRO A 174 -14.82 -6.76 24.41
N LEU A 175 -13.92 -7.74 24.43
CA LEU A 175 -12.71 -7.76 25.24
C LEU A 175 -11.74 -6.60 24.88
N ARG A 176 -11.87 -5.98 23.69
CA ARG A 176 -11.05 -4.84 23.30
C ARG A 176 -11.04 -3.70 24.32
N LYS A 177 -12.16 -3.47 25.04
CA LYS A 177 -12.25 -2.43 26.06
C LYS A 177 -11.29 -2.67 27.23
N PHE A 178 -11.09 -3.95 27.60
CA PHE A 178 -10.16 -4.36 28.64
C PHE A 178 -8.71 -4.42 28.14
N LEU A 179 -8.50 -4.66 26.85
CA LEU A 179 -7.18 -4.79 26.26
C LEU A 179 -6.56 -3.44 25.88
N ARG A 180 -7.40 -2.45 25.51
CA ARG A 180 -6.94 -1.13 25.06
C ARG A 180 -5.90 -0.45 25.98
N PRO A 181 -6.02 -0.51 27.33
CA PRO A 181 -5.01 0.08 28.22
C PRO A 181 -3.61 -0.56 28.14
N PHE A 182 -3.50 -1.79 27.62
CA PHE A 182 -2.23 -2.50 27.49
C PHE A 182 -1.49 -2.18 26.17
N PHE A 183 -2.14 -1.47 25.26
CA PHE A 183 -1.50 -1.01 24.03
C PHE A 183 -0.95 0.42 24.22
N ARG A 184 0.02 0.77 23.37
CA ARG A 184 0.57 2.13 23.34
C ARG A 184 -0.52 3.17 23.15
N LYS A 185 -0.43 4.25 23.90
CA LYS A 185 -1.36 5.39 23.81
C LYS A 185 -1.00 6.29 22.61
N PRO A 186 -1.95 7.08 22.10
CA PRO A 186 -1.66 8.14 21.15
C PRO A 186 -0.54 9.05 21.67
N GLY A 187 0.44 9.36 20.80
CA GLY A 187 1.66 10.10 21.18
C GLY A 187 2.83 9.21 21.60
N GLU A 188 2.60 7.94 21.92
CA GLU A 188 3.68 6.99 22.20
C GLU A 188 4.13 6.29 20.92
N GLY A 189 5.45 6.14 20.77
CA GLY A 189 6.09 5.48 19.62
C GLY A 189 7.19 4.49 20.06
N PRO A 190 7.84 3.84 19.09
CA PRO A 190 9.02 3.01 19.36
C PRO A 190 10.20 3.86 19.85
N SER A 191 11.16 3.21 20.52
CA SER A 191 12.42 3.85 20.88
C SER A 191 13.23 4.23 19.63
N GLN A 192 14.16 5.18 19.76
CA GLN A 192 15.03 5.57 18.66
C GLN A 192 15.83 4.36 18.11
N GLU A 193 16.36 3.51 19.00
CA GLU A 193 17.07 2.30 18.62
C GLU A 193 16.18 1.33 17.83
N ALA A 194 14.93 1.12 18.26
CA ALA A 194 13.96 0.29 17.53
C ALA A 194 13.65 0.87 16.15
N MET A 195 13.50 2.21 16.05
CA MET A 195 13.30 2.91 14.79
C MET A 195 14.50 2.76 13.85
N ASP A 196 15.71 2.85 14.35
CA ASP A 196 16.95 2.78 13.55
C ASP A 196 17.26 1.37 13.07
N SER A 197 16.97 0.34 13.90
CA SER A 197 17.16 -1.06 13.55
C SER A 197 16.06 -1.69 12.69
N GLY A 198 15.01 -0.93 12.39
CA GLY A 198 13.91 -1.35 11.56
C GLY A 198 14.26 -1.40 10.07
N PHE A 199 13.39 -1.98 9.29
CA PHE A 199 13.44 -1.97 7.82
C PHE A 199 12.09 -2.34 7.22
N PHE A 200 11.92 -2.04 5.94
CA PHE A 200 10.92 -2.70 5.11
C PHE A 200 11.51 -3.15 3.77
N LYS A 201 10.91 -4.20 3.21
CA LYS A 201 11.21 -4.68 1.87
C LYS A 201 9.94 -5.25 1.23
N SER A 202 9.43 -4.54 0.25
CA SER A 202 8.32 -4.94 -0.61
C SER A 202 8.88 -5.59 -1.87
N ARG A 203 8.47 -6.82 -2.19
CA ARG A 203 8.86 -7.54 -3.41
C ARG A 203 7.64 -7.71 -4.29
N PHE A 204 7.76 -7.38 -5.55
CA PHE A 204 6.68 -7.41 -6.53
C PHE A 204 7.00 -8.44 -7.61
N LEU A 205 6.15 -9.46 -7.75
CA LEU A 205 6.17 -10.35 -8.91
C LEU A 205 5.15 -9.84 -9.92
N VAL A 206 5.63 -9.40 -11.06
CA VAL A 206 4.82 -8.88 -12.17
C VAL A 206 4.72 -9.95 -13.23
N LYS A 207 3.49 -10.37 -13.51
CA LYS A 207 3.19 -11.31 -14.58
C LYS A 207 2.70 -10.55 -15.81
N THR A 208 3.35 -10.79 -16.93
CA THR A 208 2.95 -10.37 -18.29
C THR A 208 2.71 -11.58 -19.16
N GLN A 209 2.33 -11.38 -20.41
CA GLN A 209 2.25 -12.46 -21.40
C GLN A 209 3.63 -13.09 -21.68
N ASP A 210 4.71 -12.31 -21.57
CA ASP A 210 6.08 -12.73 -21.89
C ASP A 210 6.79 -13.44 -20.72
N GLY A 211 6.17 -13.47 -19.53
CA GLY A 211 6.73 -14.14 -18.36
C GLY A 211 6.53 -13.40 -17.04
N VAL A 212 7.44 -13.67 -16.10
CA VAL A 212 7.41 -13.06 -14.75
C VAL A 212 8.69 -12.28 -14.54
N GLN A 213 8.55 -11.04 -14.10
CA GLN A 213 9.66 -10.17 -13.67
C GLN A 213 9.49 -9.81 -12.19
N ALA A 214 10.58 -9.52 -11.51
CA ALA A 214 10.56 -9.19 -10.10
C ALA A 214 11.19 -7.83 -9.82
N PHE A 215 10.56 -7.08 -8.90
CA PHE A 215 11.01 -5.76 -8.47
C PHE A 215 10.96 -5.67 -6.94
N SER A 216 11.68 -4.71 -6.40
CA SER A 216 11.62 -4.40 -4.97
C SER A 216 11.65 -2.92 -4.69
N MET A 217 11.00 -2.55 -3.59
CA MET A 217 11.15 -1.26 -2.92
C MET A 217 11.55 -1.55 -1.48
N SER A 218 12.59 -0.90 -0.97
CA SER A 218 13.09 -1.15 0.39
C SER A 218 13.78 0.06 0.99
N ALA A 219 13.79 0.13 2.33
CA ALA A 219 14.59 1.10 3.07
C ALA A 219 14.96 0.56 4.46
N SER A 220 16.03 1.13 5.03
CA SER A 220 16.38 1.00 6.44
C SER A 220 15.59 2.00 7.28
N GLY A 221 15.31 1.65 8.52
CA GLY A 221 14.45 2.39 9.43
C GLY A 221 13.06 1.76 9.54
N ASP A 222 12.47 1.84 10.71
CA ASP A 222 11.16 1.22 10.95
C ASP A 222 10.09 1.83 10.04
N PRO A 223 9.21 1.02 9.49
CA PRO A 223 8.16 1.51 8.59
C PRO A 223 7.04 2.25 9.31
N GLY A 224 6.76 1.89 10.57
CA GLY A 224 5.60 2.37 11.30
C GLY A 224 5.70 3.82 11.75
N TYR A 225 6.91 4.34 11.93
CA TYR A 225 7.12 5.71 12.40
C TYR A 225 8.15 6.46 11.55
N LYS A 226 9.42 5.99 11.51
CA LYS A 226 10.52 6.68 10.85
C LYS A 226 10.31 6.85 9.35
N MET A 227 10.00 5.77 8.64
CA MET A 227 9.83 5.83 7.20
C MET A 227 8.46 6.40 6.79
N THR A 228 7.41 6.15 7.57
CA THR A 228 6.09 6.79 7.36
C THR A 228 6.18 8.30 7.37
N SER A 229 6.83 8.89 8.39
CA SER A 229 6.97 10.34 8.48
C SER A 229 7.79 10.92 7.33
N ARG A 230 8.89 10.26 6.95
CA ARG A 230 9.71 10.68 5.80
C ARG A 230 8.94 10.64 4.48
N MET A 231 8.21 9.55 4.22
CA MET A 231 7.39 9.42 3.00
C MET A 231 6.29 10.49 2.96
N ALA A 232 5.62 10.76 4.07
CA ALA A 232 4.59 11.79 4.16
C ALA A 232 5.18 13.19 3.94
N CYS A 233 6.32 13.51 4.57
CA CYS A 233 7.01 14.79 4.38
C CYS A 233 7.47 14.97 2.93
N GLU A 234 8.09 13.95 2.31
CA GLU A 234 8.51 14.03 0.91
C GLU A 234 7.32 14.18 -0.05
N SER A 235 6.19 13.56 0.26
CA SER A 235 4.96 13.74 -0.52
C SER A 235 4.42 15.17 -0.42
N ALA A 236 4.44 15.77 0.77
CA ALA A 236 4.04 17.17 0.98
C ALA A 236 5.00 18.14 0.29
N LEU A 237 6.31 17.92 0.44
CA LEU A 237 7.33 18.72 -0.25
C LEU A 237 7.20 18.62 -1.77
N CYS A 238 6.90 17.41 -2.29
CA CYS A 238 6.66 17.21 -3.71
C CYS A 238 5.53 18.10 -4.25
N LEU A 239 4.43 18.25 -3.49
CA LEU A 239 3.31 19.12 -3.86
C LEU A 239 3.61 20.61 -3.71
N SER A 240 4.51 20.99 -2.80
CA SER A 240 4.74 22.41 -2.45
C SER A 240 5.91 23.04 -3.20
N VAL A 241 6.91 22.26 -3.63
CA VAL A 241 8.15 22.80 -4.21
C VAL A 241 8.42 22.33 -5.64
N GLU A 242 7.80 21.24 -6.10
CA GLU A 242 8.01 20.79 -7.48
C GLU A 242 7.06 21.52 -8.45
N ASP A 243 7.53 21.72 -9.68
CA ASP A 243 6.67 22.24 -10.72
C ASP A 243 5.53 21.26 -11.03
N LEU A 244 4.29 21.72 -10.92
CA LEU A 244 3.10 20.90 -11.17
C LEU A 244 3.05 20.31 -12.58
N GLU A 245 3.73 20.92 -13.56
CA GLU A 245 3.83 20.36 -14.92
C GLU A 245 4.68 19.10 -14.97
N THR A 246 5.59 18.90 -14.01
CA THR A 246 6.42 17.69 -13.92
C THR A 246 5.70 16.53 -13.26
N LEU A 247 4.60 16.80 -12.56
CA LEU A 247 3.80 15.79 -11.89
C LEU A 247 2.86 15.06 -12.88
N PRO A 248 2.48 13.81 -12.60
CA PRO A 248 1.59 13.07 -13.49
C PRO A 248 0.32 13.85 -13.82
N GLY A 249 -0.03 13.93 -15.11
CA GLY A 249 -1.20 14.64 -15.61
C GLY A 249 -1.09 16.17 -15.71
N GLY A 250 0.06 16.77 -15.32
CA GLY A 250 0.34 18.19 -15.46
C GLY A 250 -0.45 19.11 -14.52
N LYS A 251 -0.31 20.43 -14.68
CA LYS A 251 -0.81 21.46 -13.75
C LYS A 251 -2.31 21.39 -13.45
N ASN A 252 -3.12 21.08 -14.46
CA ASN A 252 -4.58 21.11 -14.33
C ASN A 252 -5.17 19.77 -13.86
N PHE A 253 -4.32 18.78 -13.56
CA PHE A 253 -4.77 17.48 -13.09
C PHE A 253 -5.09 17.52 -11.59
N GLY A 254 -6.32 17.19 -11.24
CA GLY A 254 -6.83 17.21 -9.88
C GLY A 254 -7.61 15.96 -9.49
N GLY A 255 -8.07 15.92 -8.26
CA GLY A 255 -8.89 14.85 -7.69
C GLY A 255 -8.37 14.32 -6.36
N LEU A 256 -9.10 13.38 -5.77
CA LEU A 256 -8.58 12.53 -4.71
C LEU A 256 -7.69 11.45 -5.35
N LEU A 257 -6.40 11.60 -5.20
CA LEU A 257 -5.38 10.80 -5.88
C LEU A 257 -4.64 9.88 -4.89
N THR A 258 -3.95 8.91 -5.45
CA THR A 258 -2.99 8.06 -4.73
C THR A 258 -1.57 8.61 -4.91
N PRO A 259 -0.59 8.22 -4.10
CA PRO A 259 0.78 8.69 -4.25
C PRO A 259 1.36 8.50 -5.66
N SER A 260 1.13 7.33 -6.28
CA SER A 260 1.62 7.03 -7.62
C SER A 260 0.96 7.89 -8.70
N ILE A 261 -0.35 8.12 -8.61
CA ILE A 261 -1.12 8.87 -9.60
C ILE A 261 -0.94 10.38 -9.44
N GLY A 262 -0.75 10.84 -8.22
CA GLY A 262 -0.60 12.27 -7.95
C GLY A 262 0.84 12.79 -8.04
N LEU A 263 1.84 11.94 -7.73
CA LEU A 263 3.24 12.35 -7.58
C LEU A 263 4.21 11.52 -8.45
N GLY A 264 3.89 10.25 -8.70
CA GLY A 264 4.60 9.38 -9.66
C GLY A 264 6.11 9.33 -9.50
N ASN A 265 6.82 9.44 -10.63
CA ASN A 265 8.28 9.37 -10.67
C ASN A 265 8.98 10.51 -9.91
N VAL A 266 8.32 11.66 -9.74
CA VAL A 266 8.91 12.78 -9.00
C VAL A 266 9.06 12.39 -7.53
N LEU A 267 8.03 11.79 -6.93
CA LEU A 267 8.13 11.27 -5.56
C LEU A 267 9.12 10.11 -5.46
N ILE A 268 9.17 9.19 -6.42
CA ILE A 268 10.16 8.10 -6.44
C ILE A 268 11.57 8.68 -6.34
N LYS A 269 11.94 9.64 -7.18
CA LYS A 269 13.26 10.29 -7.16
C LYS A 269 13.56 10.99 -5.83
N ARG A 270 12.56 11.60 -5.19
CA ARG A 270 12.71 12.22 -3.86
C ARG A 270 12.96 11.17 -2.78
N LEU A 271 12.21 10.07 -2.81
CA LEU A 271 12.38 8.96 -1.88
C LEU A 271 13.74 8.27 -2.03
N GLU A 272 14.27 8.16 -3.25
CA GLU A 272 15.62 7.64 -3.49
C GLU A 272 16.69 8.51 -2.81
N LYS A 273 16.55 9.84 -2.81
CA LYS A 273 17.47 10.76 -2.12
C LYS A 273 17.49 10.56 -0.61
N ILE A 274 16.42 10.08 -0.01
CA ILE A 274 16.34 9.78 1.43
C ILE A 274 16.62 8.31 1.78
N GLY A 275 17.14 7.52 0.81
CA GLY A 275 17.61 6.16 1.02
C GLY A 275 16.58 5.05 0.76
N VAL A 276 15.46 5.35 0.09
CA VAL A 276 14.57 4.32 -0.42
C VAL A 276 15.15 3.77 -1.73
N SER A 277 15.27 2.46 -1.83
CA SER A 277 15.81 1.78 -3.00
C SER A 277 14.70 1.14 -3.82
N PHE A 278 14.69 1.41 -5.13
CA PHE A 278 13.84 0.75 -6.11
C PHE A 278 14.73 -0.05 -7.07
N LYS A 279 14.51 -1.36 -7.19
CA LYS A 279 15.36 -2.25 -7.98
C LYS A 279 14.57 -3.31 -8.71
N GLU A 280 15.04 -3.70 -9.87
CA GLU A 280 14.72 -4.98 -10.47
C GLU A 280 15.49 -6.09 -9.76
N ILE A 281 14.89 -7.28 -9.64
CA ILE A 281 15.46 -8.45 -8.98
C ILE A 281 15.59 -9.53 -10.05
N GLU A 282 16.77 -10.11 -10.21
CA GLU A 282 16.96 -11.32 -11.00
C GLU A 282 16.21 -12.50 -10.37
N LEU A 283 15.52 -13.31 -11.23
CA LEU A 283 14.69 -14.46 -10.82
C LEU A 283 15.45 -15.78 -10.96
#